data_009c20a82af87b03881db07b4f9059f8
#
_entry.id   009c20a82af87b03881db07b4f9059f8
#
_cell.length_a   1.000
_cell.length_b   1.000
_cell.length_c   1.000
_cell.angle_alpha   90.00
_cell.angle_beta   90.00
_cell.angle_gamma   90.00
#
_symmetry.space_group_name_H-M   'P 1'
#
loop_
_entity.id
_entity.type
_entity.pdbx_description
1 polymer ?
#
loop_
_entity_poly.entity_id
_entity_poly.type
_entity_poly.pdbx_seq_one_letter_code
_entity_poly.pdbx_strand_id
1 'polypeptide(L)'
;MSVTAAVAVDNQIHISRLDSKKVSITSNATRIQEIANYGQPSEHPFPEDRRPGYVWRAVVNERLEERDGGVYVELETVALSRGIPIEFRWLIKPLTDELPRKMMVEMLNDTRAALSNGDSVASN
;
A
#
# COMPACT_ATOMS: atom_id res chain seq x y z
N MET A 1 -9.39 -16.98 15.29
CA MET A 1 -10.38 -16.10 14.65
C MET A 1 -9.66 -15.36 13.52
N SER A 2 -10.10 -15.52 12.31
CA SER A 2 -9.54 -14.82 11.14
C SER A 2 -10.44 -13.62 10.85
N VAL A 3 -9.86 -12.43 10.81
CA VAL A 3 -10.56 -11.19 10.39
C VAL A 3 -10.07 -10.86 8.99
N THR A 4 -10.99 -10.81 8.04
CA THR A 4 -10.71 -10.40 6.67
C THR A 4 -11.30 -9.01 6.45
N ALA A 5 -10.47 -8.07 6.04
CA ALA A 5 -10.90 -6.74 5.62
C ALA A 5 -10.49 -6.53 4.16
N ALA A 6 -11.39 -5.96 3.39
CA ALA A 6 -11.12 -5.59 2.00
C ALA A 6 -11.48 -4.13 1.75
N VAL A 7 -10.68 -3.48 0.95
CA VAL A 7 -10.89 -2.10 0.53
C VAL A 7 -10.66 -1.97 -0.97
N ALA A 8 -11.49 -1.16 -1.62
CA ALA A 8 -11.23 -0.66 -2.97
C ALA A 8 -10.53 0.69 -2.86
N VAL A 9 -9.44 0.86 -3.57
CA VAL A 9 -8.63 2.08 -3.52
C VAL A 9 -8.42 2.62 -4.92
N ASP A 10 -8.79 3.88 -5.14
CA ASP A 10 -8.42 4.62 -6.33
C ASP A 10 -7.15 5.42 -6.01
N ASN A 11 -6.10 5.22 -6.80
CA ASN A 11 -4.82 5.87 -6.62
C ASN A 11 -4.52 6.83 -7.77
N GLN A 12 -4.02 8.01 -7.41
CA GLN A 12 -3.34 8.90 -8.33
C GLN A 12 -1.84 8.69 -8.22
N ILE A 13 -1.21 8.25 -9.31
CA ILE A 13 0.22 7.97 -9.34
C ILE A 13 0.93 9.10 -10.06
N HIS A 14 1.97 9.63 -9.41
CA HIS A 14 2.85 10.64 -9.95
C HIS A 14 4.28 10.12 -9.99
N ILE A 15 4.89 10.12 -11.18
CA ILE A 15 6.26 9.65 -11.39
C ILE A 15 7.11 10.87 -11.76
N SER A 16 8.15 11.11 -10.97
CA SER A 16 9.12 12.18 -11.19
C SER A 16 10.52 11.62 -11.37
N ARG A 17 11.14 11.93 -12.50
CA ARG A 17 12.57 11.69 -12.69
C ARG A 17 13.36 12.85 -12.08
N LEU A 18 14.10 12.57 -11.01
CA LEU A 18 14.88 13.59 -10.30
C LEU A 18 16.20 13.87 -11.01
N ASP A 19 16.85 12.83 -11.54
CA ASP A 19 18.04 12.89 -12.41
C ASP A 19 18.14 11.61 -13.25
N SER A 20 19.29 11.39 -13.91
CA SER A 20 19.49 10.21 -14.77
C SER A 20 19.45 8.87 -14.03
N LYS A 21 19.63 8.89 -12.70
CA LYS A 21 19.75 7.70 -11.84
C LYS A 21 18.70 7.62 -10.75
N LYS A 22 17.86 8.65 -10.59
CA LYS A 22 16.89 8.75 -9.49
C LYS A 22 15.49 8.99 -10.01
N VAL A 23 14.56 8.17 -9.50
CA VAL A 23 13.13 8.28 -9.77
C VAL A 23 12.38 8.28 -8.44
N SER A 24 11.37 9.14 -8.34
CA SER A 24 10.41 9.16 -7.26
C SER A 24 9.03 8.83 -7.80
N ILE A 25 8.33 7.94 -7.13
CA ILE A 25 6.95 7.56 -7.43
C ILE A 25 6.12 7.85 -6.19
N THR A 26 5.09 8.67 -6.36
CA THR A 26 4.12 8.95 -5.29
C THR A 26 2.77 8.40 -5.71
N SER A 27 2.21 7.52 -4.89
CA SER A 27 0.85 7.01 -5.04
C SER A 27 -0.02 7.59 -3.93
N ASN A 28 -0.99 8.39 -4.31
CA ASN A 28 -1.92 9.04 -3.38
C ASN A 28 -3.30 8.41 -3.52
N ALA A 29 -3.79 7.81 -2.45
CA ALA A 29 -5.15 7.28 -2.41
C ALA A 29 -6.16 8.43 -2.44
N THR A 30 -6.84 8.59 -3.55
CA THR A 30 -7.88 9.60 -3.75
C THR A 30 -9.24 9.15 -3.22
N ARG A 31 -9.45 7.84 -3.17
CA ARG A 31 -10.65 7.21 -2.64
C ARG A 31 -10.28 5.91 -1.97
N ILE A 32 -10.78 5.69 -0.76
CA ILE A 32 -10.68 4.42 -0.04
C ILE A 32 -12.09 4.03 0.37
N GLN A 33 -12.56 2.88 -0.11
CA GLN A 33 -13.89 2.37 0.14
C GLN A 33 -13.81 0.97 0.71
N GLU A 34 -14.39 0.76 1.88
CA GLU A 34 -14.47 -0.57 2.48
C GLU A 34 -15.48 -1.45 1.76
N ILE A 35 -15.17 -2.73 1.69
CA ILE A 35 -16.01 -3.78 1.11
C ILE A 35 -16.61 -4.61 2.23
N ALA A 36 -17.92 -4.63 2.31
CA ALA A 36 -18.66 -5.49 3.21
C ALA A 36 -18.76 -6.91 2.65
N ASN A 37 -18.75 -7.91 3.52
CA ASN A 37 -18.95 -9.32 3.20
C ASN A 37 -18.03 -9.84 2.09
N TYR A 38 -16.77 -9.39 2.10
CA TYR A 38 -15.79 -9.75 1.07
C TYR A 38 -15.69 -11.28 0.88
N GLY A 39 -15.74 -11.70 -0.39
CA GLY A 39 -15.71 -13.10 -0.78
C GLY A 39 -17.04 -13.85 -0.61
N GLN A 40 -18.14 -13.16 -0.28
CA GLN A 40 -19.48 -13.74 -0.13
C GLN A 40 -20.42 -13.25 -1.25
N PRO A 41 -21.51 -13.99 -1.55
CA PRO A 41 -22.49 -13.53 -2.53
C PRO A 41 -23.15 -12.19 -2.22
N SER A 42 -23.10 -11.76 -0.95
CA SER A 42 -23.60 -10.46 -0.47
C SER A 42 -22.52 -9.38 -0.43
N GLU A 43 -21.38 -9.60 -1.09
CA GLU A 43 -20.31 -8.60 -1.19
C GLU A 43 -20.81 -7.30 -1.81
N HIS A 44 -20.56 -6.19 -1.15
CA HIS A 44 -20.90 -4.86 -1.66
C HIS A 44 -20.00 -3.79 -1.02
N PRO A 45 -19.73 -2.68 -1.70
CA PRO A 45 -19.05 -1.55 -1.09
C PRO A 45 -19.95 -0.86 -0.06
N PHE A 46 -19.36 -0.41 1.05
CA PHE A 46 -20.08 0.45 1.99
C PHE A 46 -20.42 1.79 1.33
N PRO A 47 -21.64 2.34 1.59
CA PRO A 47 -21.99 3.68 1.12
C PRO A 47 -20.99 4.74 1.59
N GLU A 48 -20.70 5.72 0.75
CA GLU A 48 -19.73 6.79 1.04
C GLU A 48 -20.11 7.68 2.23
N ASP A 49 -21.40 7.80 2.52
CA ASP A 49 -21.97 8.56 3.63
C ASP A 49 -21.88 7.82 4.98
N ARG A 50 -21.78 6.50 4.94
CA ARG A 50 -21.57 5.64 6.11
C ARG A 50 -20.13 5.14 6.13
N ARG A 51 -19.20 5.96 6.62
CA ARG A 51 -17.79 5.61 6.72
C ARG A 51 -17.47 4.94 8.07
N PRO A 52 -17.55 3.61 8.20
CA PRO A 52 -16.90 2.93 9.30
C PRO A 52 -15.37 2.89 9.12
N GLY A 53 -14.86 3.35 7.96
CA GLY A 53 -13.49 3.24 7.51
C GLY A 53 -12.44 3.62 8.53
N TYR A 54 -11.60 2.64 8.90
CA TYR A 54 -10.47 2.86 9.79
C TYR A 54 -9.38 3.66 9.10
N VAL A 55 -9.11 3.41 7.82
CA VAL A 55 -8.14 4.15 7.01
C VAL A 55 -8.90 5.05 6.04
N TRP A 56 -8.66 6.35 6.12
CA TRP A 56 -9.36 7.32 5.28
C TRP A 56 -8.42 8.08 4.34
N ARG A 57 -7.12 7.95 4.52
CA ARG A 57 -6.11 8.51 3.63
C ARG A 57 -4.84 7.66 3.66
N ALA A 58 -4.24 7.45 2.51
CA ALA A 58 -2.96 6.77 2.39
C ALA A 58 -2.12 7.39 1.28
N VAL A 59 -0.83 7.53 1.52
CA VAL A 59 0.17 7.96 0.54
C VAL A 59 1.33 7.00 0.62
N VAL A 60 1.77 6.52 -0.53
CA VAL A 60 2.97 5.71 -0.68
C VAL A 60 3.99 6.48 -1.50
N ASN A 61 5.17 6.65 -0.95
CA ASN A 61 6.32 7.23 -1.65
C ASN A 61 7.36 6.14 -1.87
N GLU A 62 7.75 5.94 -3.11
CA GLU A 62 8.80 5.03 -3.51
C GLU A 62 9.92 5.83 -4.17
N ARG A 63 11.15 5.58 -3.77
CA ARG A 63 12.35 6.19 -4.36
C ARG A 63 13.27 5.10 -4.85
N LEU A 64 13.69 5.23 -6.10
CA LEU A 64 14.62 4.32 -6.74
C LEU A 64 15.89 5.10 -7.11
N GLU A 65 17.04 4.55 -6.75
CA GLU A 65 18.35 5.13 -7.09
C GLU A 65 19.27 4.05 -7.64
N GLU A 66 19.77 4.26 -8.86
CA GLU A 66 20.85 3.45 -9.43
C GLU A 66 22.17 3.84 -8.77
N ARG A 67 22.78 2.89 -8.06
CA ARG A 67 24.05 3.07 -7.36
C ARG A 67 24.75 1.72 -7.12
N ASP A 68 26.07 1.73 -7.16
CA ASP A 68 26.91 0.56 -6.83
C ASP A 68 26.60 -0.70 -7.68
N GLY A 69 26.21 -0.50 -8.96
CA GLY A 69 25.88 -1.58 -9.88
C GLY A 69 24.51 -2.25 -9.62
N GLY A 70 23.66 -1.61 -8.87
CA GLY A 70 22.31 -2.07 -8.55
C GLY A 70 21.31 -0.93 -8.43
N VAL A 71 20.10 -1.25 -7.99
CA VAL A 71 19.04 -0.27 -7.70
C VAL A 71 18.68 -0.36 -6.23
N TYR A 72 18.81 0.76 -5.54
CA TYR A 72 18.30 0.91 -4.17
C TYR A 72 16.85 1.37 -4.22
N VAL A 73 16.01 0.74 -3.44
CA VAL A 73 14.59 1.06 -3.32
C VAL A 73 14.28 1.44 -1.88
N GLU A 74 13.72 2.62 -1.69
CA GLU A 74 13.18 3.10 -0.42
C GLU A 74 11.68 3.24 -0.55
N LEU A 75 10.95 2.68 0.39
CA LEU A 75 9.49 2.73 0.45
C LEU A 75 9.04 3.38 1.76
N GLU A 76 8.23 4.43 1.66
CA GLU A 76 7.58 5.10 2.77
C GLU A 76 6.07 5.05 2.59
N THR A 77 5.35 4.62 3.61
CA THR A 77 3.88 4.63 3.61
C THR A 77 3.38 5.47 4.77
N VAL A 78 2.52 6.42 4.46
CA VAL A 78 1.82 7.25 5.44
C VAL A 78 0.33 6.99 5.32
N ALA A 79 -0.30 6.58 6.40
CA ALA A 79 -1.74 6.36 6.45
C ALA A 79 -2.36 7.11 7.62
N LEU A 80 -3.53 7.69 7.38
CA LEU A 80 -4.35 8.31 8.42
C LEU A 80 -5.53 7.40 8.72
N SER A 81 -5.66 7.04 9.99
CA SER A 81 -6.75 6.20 10.47
C SER A 81 -7.55 6.92 11.56
N ARG A 82 -8.78 6.49 11.76
CA ARG A 82 -9.56 6.94 12.91
C ARG A 82 -8.97 6.35 14.20
N GLY A 83 -9.12 7.09 15.29
CA GLY A 83 -8.75 6.60 16.61
C GLY A 83 -9.54 5.34 16.97
N ILE A 84 -8.82 4.30 17.35
CA ILE A 84 -9.41 3.05 17.81
C ILE A 84 -9.72 3.20 19.31
N PRO A 85 -10.96 2.96 19.75
CA PRO A 85 -11.26 2.94 21.17
C PRO A 85 -10.33 2.00 21.95
N ILE A 86 -9.91 2.42 23.13
CA ILE A 86 -8.87 1.74 23.90
C ILE A 86 -9.22 0.28 24.22
N GLU A 87 -10.53 0.00 24.34
CA GLU A 87 -11.07 -1.32 24.60
C GLU A 87 -10.79 -2.33 23.48
N PHE A 88 -10.63 -1.85 22.25
CA PHE A 88 -10.42 -2.68 21.06
C PHE A 88 -8.98 -2.72 20.59
N ARG A 89 -8.07 -1.96 21.21
CA ARG A 89 -6.66 -1.90 20.79
C ARG A 89 -5.97 -3.27 20.78
N TRP A 90 -6.26 -4.11 21.77
CA TRP A 90 -5.66 -5.44 21.84
C TRP A 90 -6.08 -6.37 20.69
N LEU A 91 -7.32 -6.20 20.20
CA LEU A 91 -7.86 -6.97 19.08
C LEU A 91 -7.27 -6.51 17.73
N ILE A 92 -6.93 -5.24 17.62
CA ILE A 92 -6.52 -4.58 16.36
C ILE A 92 -5.00 -4.42 16.29
N LYS A 93 -4.28 -4.63 17.40
CA LYS A 93 -2.83 -4.48 17.44
C LYS A 93 -2.09 -5.24 16.32
N PRO A 94 -2.42 -6.50 15.97
CA PRO A 94 -1.81 -7.17 14.82
C PRO A 94 -2.06 -6.47 13.49
N LEU A 95 -3.23 -5.83 13.33
CA LEU A 95 -3.59 -5.10 12.11
C LEU A 95 -2.87 -3.75 11.99
N THR A 96 -2.52 -3.14 13.13
CA THR A 96 -1.83 -1.83 13.13
C THR A 96 -0.32 -1.95 13.11
N ASP A 97 0.23 -3.00 13.68
CA ASP A 97 1.68 -3.15 13.86
C ASP A 97 2.30 -4.13 12.85
N GLU A 98 1.70 -5.30 12.67
CA GLU A 98 2.28 -6.38 11.87
C GLU A 98 1.87 -6.32 10.40
N LEU A 99 0.60 -6.05 10.12
CA LEU A 99 0.07 -6.05 8.75
C LEU A 99 0.72 -4.98 7.87
N PRO A 100 0.87 -3.71 8.31
CA PRO A 100 1.54 -2.69 7.50
C PRO A 100 2.98 -3.07 7.17
N ARG A 101 3.72 -3.62 8.15
CA ARG A 101 5.09 -4.08 7.93
C ARG A 101 5.17 -5.21 6.91
N LYS A 102 4.27 -6.20 7.01
CA LYS A 102 4.20 -7.32 6.07
C LYS A 102 3.90 -6.83 4.67
N MET A 103 2.93 -5.94 4.50
CA MET A 103 2.58 -5.35 3.22
C MET A 103 3.76 -4.59 2.59
N MET A 104 4.50 -3.82 3.38
CA MET A 104 5.68 -3.10 2.88
C MET A 104 6.77 -4.05 2.41
N VAL A 105 7.02 -5.14 3.14
CA VAL A 105 8.00 -6.17 2.74
C VAL A 105 7.56 -6.87 1.45
N GLU A 106 6.29 -7.20 1.30
CA GLU A 106 5.74 -7.77 0.06
C GLU A 106 5.90 -6.80 -1.12
N MET A 107 5.55 -5.53 -0.96
CA MET A 107 5.73 -4.51 -2.00
C MET A 107 7.20 -4.36 -2.43
N LEU A 108 8.14 -4.35 -1.48
CA LEU A 108 9.57 -4.30 -1.79
C LEU A 108 10.04 -5.55 -2.54
N ASN A 109 9.57 -6.72 -2.17
CA ASN A 109 9.90 -7.98 -2.87
C ASN A 109 9.32 -7.99 -4.28
N ASP A 110 8.10 -7.51 -4.48
CA ASP A 110 7.47 -7.42 -5.79
C ASP A 110 8.21 -6.43 -6.70
N THR A 111 8.61 -5.28 -6.18
CA THR A 111 9.43 -4.30 -6.90
C THR A 111 10.79 -4.90 -7.29
N ARG A 112 11.43 -5.62 -6.38
CA ARG A 112 12.69 -6.32 -6.65
C ARG A 112 12.55 -7.36 -7.75
N ALA A 113 11.49 -8.16 -7.72
CA ALA A 113 11.20 -9.16 -8.74
C ALA A 113 10.94 -8.52 -10.11
N ALA A 114 10.18 -7.43 -10.16
CA ALA A 114 9.89 -6.70 -11.38
C ALA A 114 11.17 -6.10 -12.02
N LEU A 115 12.06 -5.52 -11.22
CA LEU A 115 13.35 -5.00 -11.68
C LEU A 115 14.26 -6.11 -12.24
N SER A 116 14.34 -7.24 -11.54
CA SER A 116 15.14 -8.39 -11.98
C SER A 116 14.61 -9.00 -13.28
N ASN A 117 13.31 -9.07 -13.48
CA ASN A 117 12.69 -9.55 -14.72
C ASN A 117 12.87 -8.54 -15.86
N GLY A 118 12.88 -7.22 -15.58
CA GLY A 118 13.17 -6.18 -16.55
C GLY A 118 14.58 -6.30 -17.16
N ASP A 119 15.58 -6.59 -16.35
CA ASP A 119 16.95 -6.82 -16.79
C ASP A 119 17.06 -8.03 -17.73
N SER A 120 16.31 -9.10 -17.51
CA SER A 120 16.30 -10.28 -18.38
C SER A 120 15.69 -10.00 -19.76
N VAL A 121 14.76 -9.07 -19.87
CA VAL A 121 14.16 -8.62 -21.14
C VAL A 121 15.07 -7.67 -21.89
N ALA A 122 15.81 -6.80 -21.20
CA ALA A 122 16.73 -5.84 -21.80
C ALA A 122 18.03 -6.47 -22.34
N SER A 123 18.39 -7.70 -21.89
CA SER A 123 19.58 -8.43 -22.33
C SER A 123 19.36 -9.34 -23.54
N ASN A 124 18.15 -9.41 -24.07
CA ASN A 124 17.78 -10.09 -25.31
C ASN A 124 17.57 -9.07 -26.44
#